data_8a67e7b63c394460b4b5b14b98359c2b
#
_entry.id   8a67e7b63c394460b4b5b14b98359c2b
#
_cell.length_a   1.000
_cell.length_b   1.000
_cell.length_c   1.000
_cell.angle_alpha   90.00
_cell.angle_beta   90.00
_cell.angle_gamma   90.00
#
_symmetry.space_group_name_H-M   'P 1'
#
loop_
_entity.id
_entity.type
_entity.pdbx_description
1 polymer ?
#
loop_
_entity_poly.entity_id
_entity_poly.type
_entity_poly.pdbx_seq_one_letter_code
_entity_poly.pdbx_strand_id
1 'polypeptide(L)'
;MIFITGDCHGDYRRFSTDIFPEQREMTKDDFVIVCGDFGFWDESGEQKYWRKWLSGKPFTTLWVDGNHENYDLLKTCRVEQWKGGRVQFIAPDIIHLMRGQVYEIEGLRFFTFGGARSHDISGGILEPDDPEFKRKKKKLDRGWEPYRIN
;
A
#
# COMPACT_ATOMS: atom_id res chain seq x y z
N MET A 1 12.02 -7.07 15.15
CA MET A 1 12.52 -7.58 13.83
C MET A 1 11.92 -6.74 12.69
N ILE A 2 12.69 -6.55 11.60
CA ILE A 2 12.20 -5.81 10.42
C ILE A 2 12.42 -6.67 9.17
N PHE A 3 11.35 -6.94 8.43
CA PHE A 3 11.39 -7.59 7.12
C PHE A 3 11.01 -6.58 6.04
N ILE A 4 11.60 -6.70 4.85
CA ILE A 4 11.33 -5.77 3.73
C ILE A 4 10.93 -6.58 2.51
N THR A 5 9.87 -6.14 1.83
CA THR A 5 9.35 -6.70 0.58
C THR A 5 8.84 -5.57 -0.32
N GLY A 6 8.28 -5.87 -1.47
CA GLY A 6 7.65 -4.88 -2.37
C GLY A 6 6.57 -5.49 -3.26
N ASP A 7 5.91 -4.66 -4.05
CA ASP A 7 4.97 -5.04 -5.11
C ASP A 7 3.89 -6.04 -4.66
N CYS A 8 3.04 -5.64 -3.73
CA CYS A 8 1.93 -6.49 -3.28
C CYS A 8 0.74 -6.46 -4.22
N HIS A 9 0.44 -5.31 -4.83
CA HIS A 9 -0.72 -5.12 -5.72
C HIS A 9 -2.03 -5.65 -5.12
N GLY A 10 -2.24 -5.47 -3.80
CA GLY A 10 -3.41 -5.97 -3.09
C GLY A 10 -3.41 -7.49 -2.85
N ASP A 11 -2.42 -8.22 -3.34
CA ASP A 11 -2.25 -9.65 -3.05
C ASP A 11 -1.32 -9.85 -1.85
N TYR A 12 -1.92 -10.03 -0.68
CA TYR A 12 -1.18 -10.20 0.57
C TYR A 12 -0.94 -11.67 0.94
N ARG A 13 -1.24 -12.64 0.06
CA ARG A 13 -1.06 -14.09 0.34
C ARG A 13 0.37 -14.47 0.67
N ARG A 14 1.35 -13.67 0.18
CA ARG A 14 2.77 -13.83 0.58
C ARG A 14 3.00 -13.75 2.09
N PHE A 15 2.07 -13.12 2.84
CA PHE A 15 2.11 -13.06 4.30
C PHE A 15 1.32 -14.20 4.97
N SER A 16 0.98 -15.26 4.24
CA SER A 16 0.49 -16.48 4.86
C SER A 16 1.60 -17.17 5.66
N THR A 17 1.23 -17.86 6.71
CA THR A 17 2.19 -18.53 7.61
C THR A 17 3.02 -19.61 6.90
N ASP A 18 2.49 -20.17 5.81
CA ASP A 18 3.17 -21.19 5.01
C ASP A 18 4.27 -20.60 4.13
N ILE A 19 4.10 -19.35 3.67
CA ILE A 19 5.06 -18.63 2.81
C ILE A 19 6.04 -17.82 3.64
N PHE A 20 5.56 -17.26 4.77
CA PHE A 20 6.35 -16.45 5.69
C PHE A 20 6.24 -17.04 7.12
N PRO A 21 6.92 -18.17 7.38
CA PRO A 21 6.83 -18.86 8.67
C PRO A 21 7.49 -18.09 9.82
N GLU A 22 8.45 -17.21 9.55
CA GLU A 22 9.15 -16.40 10.56
C GLU A 22 8.18 -15.51 11.35
N GLN A 23 7.03 -15.18 10.80
CA GLN A 23 6.00 -14.40 11.49
C GLN A 23 5.49 -15.07 12.77
N ARG A 24 5.73 -16.40 12.98
CA ARG A 24 5.34 -17.10 14.20
C ARG A 24 6.05 -16.59 15.46
N GLU A 25 7.22 -16.00 15.27
CA GLU A 25 8.03 -15.41 16.34
C GLU A 25 7.86 -13.88 16.45
N MET A 26 7.08 -13.28 15.55
CA MET A 26 6.84 -11.84 15.51
C MET A 26 5.70 -11.43 16.45
N THR A 27 5.74 -10.15 16.83
CA THR A 27 4.71 -9.45 17.60
C THR A 27 4.33 -8.16 16.87
N LYS A 28 3.33 -7.42 17.38
CA LYS A 28 2.96 -6.12 16.81
C LYS A 28 4.06 -5.05 16.92
N ASP A 29 5.10 -5.29 17.70
CA ASP A 29 6.28 -4.43 17.76
C ASP A 29 7.30 -4.74 16.66
N ASP A 30 7.10 -5.82 15.90
CA ASP A 30 7.90 -6.19 14.73
C ASP A 30 7.24 -5.69 13.44
N PHE A 31 8.04 -5.43 12.41
CA PHE A 31 7.59 -4.72 11.23
C PHE A 31 7.84 -5.49 9.94
N VAL A 32 6.85 -5.44 9.04
CA VAL A 32 7.03 -5.79 7.63
C VAL A 32 6.85 -4.53 6.80
N ILE A 33 7.88 -4.13 6.06
CA ILE A 33 7.89 -2.92 5.21
C ILE A 33 7.67 -3.33 3.76
N VAL A 34 6.60 -2.82 3.14
CA VAL A 34 6.29 -3.00 1.72
C VAL A 34 6.77 -1.77 0.94
N CYS A 35 7.72 -1.96 0.04
CA CYS A 35 8.32 -0.90 -0.75
C CYS A 35 7.63 -0.76 -2.12
N GLY A 36 6.56 0.03 -2.15
CA GLY A 36 5.79 0.34 -3.36
C GLY A 36 4.68 -0.66 -3.67
N ASP A 37 3.68 -0.17 -4.38
CA ASP A 37 2.54 -0.91 -4.93
C ASP A 37 1.86 -1.82 -3.91
N PHE A 38 1.53 -1.23 -2.77
CA PHE A 38 0.84 -1.93 -1.67
C PHE A 38 -0.54 -2.39 -2.10
N GLY A 39 -1.29 -1.54 -2.80
CA GLY A 39 -2.60 -1.85 -3.31
C GLY A 39 -3.74 -1.40 -2.41
N PHE A 40 -3.62 -0.23 -1.80
CA PHE A 40 -4.72 0.44 -1.13
C PHE A 40 -5.54 1.22 -2.17
N TRP A 41 -6.52 0.55 -2.80
CA TRP A 41 -7.19 1.06 -3.99
C TRP A 41 -8.59 1.61 -3.75
N ASP A 42 -9.37 1.00 -2.85
CA ASP A 42 -10.75 1.38 -2.62
C ASP A 42 -11.28 0.94 -1.25
N GLU A 43 -12.56 1.21 -0.99
CA GLU A 43 -13.29 0.80 0.20
C GLU A 43 -14.26 -0.37 -0.06
N SER A 44 -13.98 -1.18 -1.09
CA SER A 44 -14.76 -2.38 -1.39
C SER A 44 -14.73 -3.42 -0.28
N GLY A 45 -15.69 -4.35 -0.33
CA GLY A 45 -15.73 -5.46 0.63
C GLY A 45 -14.48 -6.34 0.55
N GLU A 46 -13.91 -6.52 -0.64
CA GLU A 46 -12.67 -7.27 -0.85
C GLU A 46 -11.47 -6.57 -0.19
N GLN A 47 -11.31 -5.26 -0.41
CA GLN A 47 -10.25 -4.48 0.21
C GLN A 47 -10.37 -4.46 1.74
N LYS A 48 -11.58 -4.33 2.27
CA LYS A 48 -11.85 -4.41 3.72
C LYS A 48 -11.52 -5.78 4.30
N TYR A 49 -11.85 -6.86 3.58
CA TYR A 49 -11.48 -8.22 3.97
C TYR A 49 -9.96 -8.38 4.07
N TRP A 50 -9.22 -7.98 3.04
CA TRP A 50 -7.77 -8.10 3.03
C TRP A 50 -7.08 -7.25 4.09
N ARG A 51 -7.56 -6.01 4.34
CA ARG A 51 -7.04 -5.20 5.45
C ARG A 51 -7.26 -5.86 6.80
N LYS A 52 -8.46 -6.41 7.04
CA LYS A 52 -8.75 -7.14 8.26
C LYS A 52 -7.88 -8.39 8.40
N TRP A 53 -7.68 -9.12 7.32
CA TRP A 53 -6.81 -10.30 7.30
C TRP A 53 -5.36 -9.93 7.62
N LEU A 54 -4.85 -8.84 7.05
CA LEU A 54 -3.50 -8.34 7.28
C LEU A 54 -3.34 -7.82 8.73
N SER A 55 -4.33 -7.10 9.26
CA SER A 55 -4.36 -6.71 10.68
C SER A 55 -4.41 -7.90 11.64
N GLY A 56 -4.87 -9.06 11.20
CA GLY A 56 -4.82 -10.30 11.97
C GLY A 56 -3.42 -10.93 12.06
N LYS A 57 -2.42 -10.40 11.34
CA LYS A 57 -1.04 -10.88 11.41
C LYS A 57 -0.36 -10.47 12.71
N PRO A 58 0.66 -11.20 13.18
CA PRO A 58 1.32 -10.87 14.43
C PRO A 58 2.19 -9.60 14.35
N PHE A 59 2.54 -9.13 13.15
CA PHE A 59 3.40 -7.96 12.93
C PHE A 59 2.58 -6.70 12.56
N THR A 60 3.24 -5.54 12.60
CA THR A 60 2.73 -4.30 12.05
C THR A 60 3.22 -4.14 10.61
N THR A 61 2.31 -3.83 9.70
CA THR A 61 2.63 -3.56 8.29
C THR A 61 2.91 -2.09 8.08
N LEU A 62 4.10 -1.78 7.61
CA LEU A 62 4.49 -0.46 7.11
C LEU A 62 4.57 -0.51 5.59
N TRP A 63 4.23 0.56 4.89
CA TRP A 63 4.38 0.59 3.45
C TRP A 63 4.68 1.99 2.91
N VAL A 64 5.38 2.03 1.80
CA VAL A 64 5.67 3.24 1.03
C VAL A 64 4.91 3.14 -0.27
N ASP A 65 4.34 4.23 -0.73
CA ASP A 65 3.54 4.25 -1.95
C ASP A 65 4.40 4.03 -3.21
N GLY A 66 3.87 3.22 -4.11
CA GLY A 66 4.39 3.01 -5.47
C GLY A 66 3.68 3.87 -6.51
N ASN A 67 3.63 3.41 -7.76
CA ASN A 67 2.86 4.09 -8.81
C ASN A 67 1.42 3.55 -8.95
N HIS A 68 1.14 2.37 -8.42
CA HIS A 68 -0.19 1.74 -8.42
C HIS A 68 -0.92 1.92 -7.08
N GLU A 69 -1.16 3.18 -6.69
CA GLU A 69 -1.91 3.51 -5.48
C GLU A 69 -3.07 4.47 -5.80
N ASN A 70 -4.13 4.41 -5.00
CA ASN A 70 -5.19 5.42 -5.05
C ASN A 70 -4.79 6.62 -4.17
N TYR A 71 -4.13 7.58 -4.77
CA TYR A 71 -3.65 8.78 -4.05
C TYR A 71 -4.78 9.67 -3.55
N ASP A 72 -5.95 9.64 -4.18
CA ASP A 72 -7.08 10.45 -3.72
C ASP A 72 -7.68 9.83 -2.46
N LEU A 73 -7.77 8.51 -2.39
CA LEU A 73 -8.16 7.83 -1.17
C LEU A 73 -7.13 8.06 -0.05
N LEU A 74 -5.84 8.00 -0.36
CA LEU A 74 -4.78 8.30 0.62
C LEU A 74 -4.89 9.72 1.20
N LYS A 75 -5.25 10.72 0.39
CA LYS A 75 -5.46 12.10 0.88
C LYS A 75 -6.56 12.21 1.91
N THR A 76 -7.52 11.30 1.93
CA THR A 76 -8.59 11.27 2.93
C THR A 76 -8.16 10.72 4.29
N CYS A 77 -7.06 9.98 4.33
CA CYS A 77 -6.55 9.37 5.54
C CYS A 77 -5.90 10.41 6.46
N ARG A 78 -6.18 10.31 7.75
CA ARG A 78 -5.63 11.23 8.75
C ARG A 78 -4.12 11.11 8.82
N VAL A 79 -3.45 12.26 8.81
CA VAL A 79 -2.00 12.37 8.98
C VAL A 79 -1.67 12.52 10.47
N GLU A 80 -0.73 11.72 10.94
CA GLU A 80 -0.27 11.72 12.34
C GLU A 80 1.26 11.66 12.41
N GLN A 81 1.81 12.01 13.58
CA GLN A 81 3.25 11.86 13.85
C GLN A 81 3.52 10.46 14.40
N TRP A 82 4.53 9.80 13.85
CA TRP A 82 4.95 8.48 14.30
C TRP A 82 6.45 8.26 14.05
N LYS A 83 7.17 7.88 15.09
CA LYS A 83 8.62 7.53 15.04
C LYS A 83 9.49 8.55 14.26
N GLY A 84 9.23 9.84 14.41
CA GLY A 84 10.02 10.93 13.82
C GLY A 84 9.49 11.47 12.49
N GLY A 85 8.55 10.78 11.83
CA GLY A 85 7.97 11.20 10.57
C GLY A 85 6.44 11.26 10.59
N ARG A 86 5.86 11.77 9.51
CA ARG A 86 4.41 11.80 9.29
C ARG A 86 3.95 10.51 8.62
N VAL A 87 2.85 9.96 9.10
CA VAL A 87 2.25 8.72 8.57
C VAL A 87 0.75 8.90 8.36
N GLN A 88 0.15 7.95 7.63
CA GLN A 88 -1.29 7.80 7.55
C GLN A 88 -1.66 6.40 8.03
N PHE A 89 -2.55 6.33 9.03
CA PHE A 89 -3.06 5.07 9.53
C PHE A 89 -4.23 4.60 8.68
N ILE A 90 -4.04 3.50 7.97
CA ILE A 90 -5.12 2.81 7.26
C ILE A 90 -5.88 1.89 8.23
N ALA A 91 -5.15 1.30 9.14
CA ALA A 91 -5.61 0.59 10.33
C ALA A 91 -4.57 0.81 11.44
N PRO A 92 -4.84 0.46 12.70
CA PRO A 92 -3.88 0.66 13.81
C PRO A 92 -2.51 0.03 13.56
N ASP A 93 -2.46 -1.00 12.74
CA ASP A 93 -1.28 -1.81 12.42
C ASP A 93 -1.01 -1.93 10.90
N ILE A 94 -1.62 -1.06 10.11
CA ILE A 94 -1.32 -0.87 8.68
C ILE A 94 -1.06 0.61 8.45
N ILE A 95 0.21 0.96 8.30
CA ILE A 95 0.69 2.34 8.37
C ILE A 95 1.38 2.72 7.06
N HIS A 96 0.88 3.76 6.40
CA HIS A 96 1.53 4.37 5.25
C HIS A 96 2.62 5.33 5.72
N LEU A 97 3.85 5.05 5.33
CA LEU A 97 5.02 5.91 5.54
C LEU A 97 5.06 6.97 4.44
N MET A 98 4.81 8.23 4.78
CA MET A 98 4.74 9.31 3.80
C MET A 98 6.10 9.60 3.16
N ARG A 99 6.09 10.08 1.92
CA ARG A 99 7.31 10.46 1.18
C ARG A 99 8.10 11.56 1.86
N GLY A 100 9.42 11.52 1.70
CA GLY A 100 10.32 12.56 2.19
C GLY A 100 10.42 12.64 3.71
N GLN A 101 10.09 11.56 4.39
CA GLN A 101 10.18 11.47 5.85
C GLN A 101 11.37 10.59 6.27
N VAL A 102 11.82 10.79 7.49
CA VAL A 102 12.81 9.93 8.15
C VAL A 102 12.16 9.35 9.40
N TYR A 103 12.19 8.04 9.52
CA TYR A 103 11.65 7.32 10.68
C TYR A 103 12.77 6.65 11.44
N GLU A 104 12.65 6.62 12.76
CA GLU A 104 13.54 5.86 13.63
C GLU A 104 12.80 4.62 14.14
N ILE A 105 13.19 3.45 13.62
CA ILE A 105 12.54 2.18 13.90
C ILE A 105 13.62 1.20 14.40
N GLU A 106 13.49 0.68 15.62
CA GLU A 106 14.46 -0.23 16.26
C GLU A 106 15.91 0.31 16.21
N GLY A 107 16.09 1.62 16.40
CA GLY A 107 17.40 2.27 16.37
C GLY A 107 18.00 2.46 14.97
N LEU A 108 17.28 2.08 13.92
CA LEU A 108 17.65 2.32 12.52
C LEU A 108 16.89 3.52 11.95
N ARG A 109 17.55 4.24 11.05
CA ARG A 109 16.93 5.39 10.36
C ARG A 109 16.52 4.98 8.95
N PHE A 110 15.24 5.13 8.65
CA PHE A 110 14.64 4.83 7.36
C PHE A 110 14.22 6.14 6.68
N PHE A 111 14.82 6.45 5.54
CA PHE A 111 14.32 7.50 4.66
C PHE A 111 13.37 6.91 3.64
N THR A 112 12.16 7.46 3.54
CA THR A 112 11.13 6.99 2.62
C THR A 112 10.96 7.92 1.43
N PHE A 113 10.99 7.35 0.24
CA PHE A 113 10.70 8.06 -1.00
C PHE A 113 10.03 7.09 -1.97
N GLY A 114 8.80 7.38 -2.34
CA GLY A 114 8.00 6.51 -3.20
C GLY A 114 7.72 7.11 -4.57
N GLY A 115 7.20 6.27 -5.48
CA GLY A 115 6.63 6.70 -6.75
C GLY A 115 7.62 7.14 -7.81
N ALA A 116 8.14 6.21 -8.58
CA ALA A 116 8.75 6.53 -9.87
C ALA A 116 7.69 7.03 -10.86
N ARG A 117 8.11 7.69 -11.92
CA ARG A 117 7.20 8.02 -13.03
C ARG A 117 6.63 6.74 -13.62
N SER A 118 5.32 6.59 -13.56
CA SER A 118 4.64 5.43 -14.13
C SER A 118 4.60 5.51 -15.65
N HIS A 119 4.91 4.41 -16.33
CA HIS A 119 4.64 4.23 -17.76
C HIS A 119 3.16 3.91 -17.99
N ASP A 120 2.49 3.37 -16.97
CA ASP A 120 1.11 2.89 -17.02
C ASP A 120 0.06 4.01 -17.04
N ILE A 121 0.50 5.27 -17.01
CA ILE A 121 -0.35 6.45 -17.11
C ILE A 121 -0.27 7.11 -18.50
N SER A 122 0.36 6.46 -19.48
CA SER A 122 0.46 7.03 -20.84
C SER A 122 -0.91 7.26 -21.49
N GLY A 123 -1.95 6.53 -21.08
CA GLY A 123 -3.34 6.73 -21.48
C GLY A 123 -4.09 7.81 -20.68
N GLY A 124 -3.48 8.37 -19.66
CA GLY A 124 -4.06 9.38 -18.77
C GLY A 124 -4.84 8.79 -17.58
N ILE A 125 -5.56 9.66 -16.90
CA ILE A 125 -6.43 9.30 -15.77
C ILE A 125 -7.82 8.99 -16.34
N LEU A 126 -8.41 7.90 -15.89
CA LEU A 126 -9.75 7.49 -16.28
C LEU A 126 -10.76 8.02 -15.26
N GLU A 127 -11.48 9.06 -15.65
CA GLU A 127 -12.49 9.69 -14.80
C GLU A 127 -13.86 8.98 -14.97
N PRO A 128 -14.65 8.87 -13.89
CA PRO A 128 -15.96 8.20 -13.94
C PRO A 128 -16.96 8.82 -14.93
N ASP A 129 -16.81 10.10 -15.24
CA ASP A 129 -17.64 10.86 -16.18
C ASP A 129 -17.15 10.79 -17.64
N ASP A 130 -16.01 10.12 -17.91
CA ASP A 130 -15.55 9.89 -19.29
C ASP A 130 -16.59 9.06 -20.06
N PRO A 131 -17.07 9.54 -21.22
CA PRO A 131 -18.04 8.78 -22.04
C PRO A 131 -17.58 7.35 -22.39
N GLU A 132 -16.28 7.14 -22.43
CA GLU A 132 -15.67 5.84 -22.69
C GLU A 132 -15.28 5.05 -21.43
N PHE A 133 -15.63 5.55 -20.24
CA PHE A 133 -15.21 4.98 -18.95
C PHE A 133 -15.41 3.46 -18.88
N LYS A 134 -16.61 2.98 -19.20
CA LYS A 134 -16.93 1.54 -19.12
C LYS A 134 -16.05 0.70 -20.06
N ARG A 135 -15.75 1.21 -21.24
CA ARG A 135 -14.91 0.53 -22.25
C ARG A 135 -13.45 0.50 -21.80
N LYS A 136 -12.92 1.64 -21.37
CA LYS A 136 -11.54 1.80 -20.91
C LYS A 136 -11.32 1.04 -19.62
N LYS A 137 -12.26 1.11 -18.66
CA LYS A 137 -12.20 0.34 -17.42
C LYS A 137 -12.13 -1.17 -17.67
N LYS A 138 -12.95 -1.69 -18.61
CA LYS A 138 -12.90 -3.11 -18.96
C LYS A 138 -11.55 -3.54 -19.53
N LYS A 139 -10.84 -2.67 -20.21
CA LYS A 139 -9.49 -2.94 -20.72
C LYS A 139 -8.46 -2.88 -19.58
N LEU A 140 -8.56 -1.89 -18.69
CA LEU A 140 -7.73 -1.76 -17.50
C LEU A 140 -7.87 -3.01 -16.61
N ASP A 141 -9.09 -3.46 -16.33
CA ASP A 141 -9.37 -4.65 -15.53
C ASP A 141 -8.77 -5.95 -16.14
N ARG A 142 -8.44 -5.92 -17.42
CA ARG A 142 -7.73 -7.01 -18.13
C ARG A 142 -6.22 -6.83 -18.19
N GLY A 143 -5.69 -5.75 -17.58
CA GLY A 143 -4.27 -5.41 -17.61
C GLY A 143 -3.74 -4.94 -18.96
N TRP A 144 -4.60 -4.46 -19.85
CA TRP A 144 -4.24 -4.16 -21.25
C TRP A 144 -4.09 -2.68 -21.58
N GLU A 145 -4.38 -1.78 -20.63
CA GLU A 145 -4.34 -0.34 -20.89
C GLU A 145 -3.65 0.44 -19.78
N PRO A 146 -2.88 1.46 -20.14
CA PRO A 146 -2.10 2.26 -19.21
C PRO A 146 -2.94 3.41 -18.63
N TYR A 147 -4.11 3.12 -18.08
CA TYR A 147 -4.95 4.10 -17.40
C TYR A 147 -4.87 3.98 -15.89
N ARG A 148 -5.07 5.10 -15.22
CA ARG A 148 -5.36 5.16 -13.79
C ARG A 148 -6.82 5.47 -13.57
N ILE A 149 -7.43 4.89 -12.54
CA ILE A 149 -8.75 5.29 -12.05
C ILE A 149 -8.52 6.20 -10.85
N ASN A 150 -9.19 7.35 -10.84
CA ASN A 150 -9.31 8.19 -9.65
C ASN A 150 -10.43 7.67 -8.75
#